data_fe93128f7b9d3f8921157e4e36929f7c
#
_entry.id   fe93128f7b9d3f8921157e4e36929f7c
#
_cell.length_a   1.000
_cell.length_b   1.000
_cell.length_c   1.000
_cell.angle_alpha   90.00
_cell.angle_beta   90.00
_cell.angle_gamma   90.00
#
_symmetry.space_group_name_H-M   'P 1'
#
loop_
_entity.id
_entity.type
_entity.pdbx_description
1 polymer ?
#
loop_
_entity_poly.entity_id
_entity_poly.type
_entity_poly.pdbx_seq_one_letter_code
_entity_poly.pdbx_strand_id
1 'polypeptide(L)'
;MSQQTSLIQSEIDYDRDGKQTGFLRLPYSVHRSAYGWIPVPIVMFKNGAGPTALMMSGNHGDEFEGQIALTKLSQSLAAGDIQGRLIILPMANYPAAHAGLRTSPFDAGNLNRSFPGDPQGTPTEMIAHYIEEILMPLCDYFFDLHSGGSSLRYPATVLRKRGDTAEQEAALEALQMSFDAPFGFIFGGGGSGGGDPRVSSAAAHRKGVLGLSTELGGSGTITPAVLALAERGVKRLLHHIGLLLAYDPDAARGMRGMELTGPEYFVYARDEGLFEPYVDLMAEVKKGDAAGAIHHPETPWVAPTICH
;
A
#
# COMPACT_ATOMS: atom_id res chain seq x y z
N MET A 1 -31.13 -2.22 2.19
CA MET A 1 -30.61 -0.84 1.98
C MET A 1 -30.23 -0.76 0.53
N SER A 2 -30.72 0.21 -0.26
CA SER A 2 -30.31 0.38 -1.65
C SER A 2 -28.81 0.71 -1.66
N GLN A 3 -28.02 -0.05 -2.41
CA GLN A 3 -26.62 0.24 -2.64
C GLN A 3 -26.54 1.64 -3.28
N GLN A 4 -25.96 2.59 -2.57
CA GLN A 4 -25.77 3.94 -3.10
C GLN A 4 -24.76 3.85 -4.26
N THR A 5 -25.15 4.35 -5.41
CA THR A 5 -24.32 4.32 -6.63
C THR A 5 -23.15 5.30 -6.47
N SER A 6 -21.93 4.85 -6.74
CA SER A 6 -20.75 5.72 -6.76
C SER A 6 -20.94 6.86 -7.77
N LEU A 7 -20.50 8.07 -7.41
CA LEU A 7 -20.45 9.23 -8.31
C LEU A 7 -19.21 9.23 -9.21
N ILE A 8 -18.20 8.42 -8.89
CA ILE A 8 -17.00 8.27 -9.72
C ILE A 8 -17.37 7.55 -11.02
N GLN A 9 -16.96 8.10 -12.14
CA GLN A 9 -17.12 7.52 -13.47
C GLN A 9 -15.79 6.95 -13.95
N SER A 10 -15.78 5.68 -14.35
CA SER A 10 -14.60 5.03 -14.93
C SER A 10 -14.55 5.24 -16.43
N GLU A 11 -13.36 5.54 -16.97
CA GLU A 11 -13.09 5.49 -18.41
C GLU A 11 -12.72 4.07 -18.88
N ILE A 12 -12.62 3.11 -17.95
CA ILE A 12 -12.29 1.72 -18.23
C ILE A 12 -13.56 0.88 -18.32
N ASP A 13 -13.63 0.07 -19.35
CA ASP A 13 -14.56 -1.04 -19.48
C ASP A 13 -13.91 -2.31 -18.92
N TYR A 14 -14.33 -2.72 -17.72
CA TYR A 14 -13.72 -3.82 -16.99
C TYR A 14 -13.90 -5.20 -17.65
N ASP A 15 -14.78 -5.34 -18.60
CA ASP A 15 -15.06 -6.61 -19.29
C ASP A 15 -14.37 -6.72 -20.64
N ARG A 16 -13.90 -5.62 -21.21
CA ARG A 16 -13.27 -5.58 -22.52
C ARG A 16 -11.81 -6.02 -22.45
N ASP A 17 -11.43 -7.01 -23.27
CA ASP A 17 -10.04 -7.43 -23.43
C ASP A 17 -9.16 -6.33 -24.05
N GLY A 18 -7.87 -6.37 -23.74
CA GLY A 18 -6.86 -5.44 -24.20
C GLY A 18 -6.23 -4.65 -23.06
N LYS A 19 -5.31 -3.74 -23.42
CA LYS A 19 -4.76 -2.72 -22.52
C LYS A 19 -5.62 -1.47 -22.63
N GLN A 20 -6.11 -0.99 -21.49
CA GLN A 20 -6.89 0.25 -21.39
C GLN A 20 -6.21 1.18 -20.41
N THR A 21 -6.20 2.45 -20.73
CA THR A 21 -5.65 3.53 -19.88
C THR A 21 -6.67 4.65 -19.80
N GLY A 22 -6.77 5.29 -18.65
CA GLY A 22 -7.73 6.39 -18.45
C GLY A 22 -7.75 6.83 -17.00
N PHE A 23 -8.88 7.42 -16.62
CA PHE A 23 -9.06 7.96 -15.28
C PHE A 23 -10.37 7.47 -14.66
N LEU A 24 -10.34 7.34 -13.35
CA LEU A 24 -11.53 7.40 -12.52
C LEU A 24 -11.83 8.87 -12.30
N ARG A 25 -12.92 9.37 -12.90
CA ARG A 25 -13.33 10.77 -12.81
C ARG A 25 -14.14 10.98 -11.54
N LEU A 26 -13.50 11.50 -10.51
CA LEU A 26 -14.15 11.86 -9.26
C LEU A 26 -14.70 13.28 -9.37
N PRO A 27 -16.03 13.51 -9.29
CA PRO A 27 -16.61 14.84 -9.34
C PRO A 27 -16.07 15.71 -8.21
N TYR A 28 -15.46 16.84 -8.56
CA TYR A 28 -14.96 17.82 -7.60
C TYR A 28 -14.88 19.19 -8.25
N SER A 29 -15.58 20.16 -7.69
CA SER A 29 -15.59 21.53 -8.18
C SER A 29 -15.13 22.50 -7.10
N VAL A 30 -14.14 23.32 -7.45
CA VAL A 30 -13.78 24.50 -6.64
C VAL A 30 -14.77 25.64 -6.89
N HIS A 31 -14.86 26.63 -6.00
CA HIS A 31 -15.81 27.74 -6.11
C HIS A 31 -15.79 28.50 -7.45
N ARG A 32 -14.69 28.51 -8.15
CA ARG A 32 -14.51 29.21 -9.45
C ARG A 32 -14.68 28.29 -10.67
N SER A 33 -15.12 27.05 -10.50
CA SER A 33 -15.37 26.10 -11.61
C SER A 33 -16.53 25.19 -11.24
N ALA A 34 -17.53 25.10 -12.14
CA ALA A 34 -18.72 24.27 -11.94
C ALA A 34 -18.58 22.83 -12.44
N TYR A 35 -17.52 22.51 -13.23
CA TYR A 35 -17.39 21.26 -13.96
C TYR A 35 -16.04 20.58 -13.73
N GLY A 36 -15.48 20.71 -12.51
CA GLY A 36 -14.22 20.09 -12.16
C GLY A 36 -14.36 18.60 -11.82
N TRP A 37 -13.25 17.89 -11.97
CA TRP A 37 -13.09 16.51 -11.52
C TRP A 37 -11.63 16.21 -11.19
N ILE A 38 -11.43 15.24 -10.31
CA ILE A 38 -10.11 14.75 -9.92
C ILE A 38 -9.80 13.51 -10.77
N PRO A 39 -8.66 13.47 -11.50
CA PRO A 39 -8.27 12.40 -12.40
C PRO A 39 -7.44 11.33 -11.66
N VAL A 40 -8.09 10.34 -11.04
CA VAL A 40 -7.35 9.21 -10.45
C VAL A 40 -6.92 8.27 -11.57
N PRO A 41 -5.61 8.11 -11.85
CA PRO A 41 -5.13 7.32 -12.98
C PRO A 41 -5.39 5.83 -12.76
N ILE A 42 -5.84 5.17 -13.82
CA ILE A 42 -6.10 3.74 -13.85
C ILE A 42 -5.58 3.11 -15.14
N VAL A 43 -4.95 1.94 -15.02
CA VAL A 43 -4.56 1.09 -16.15
C VAL A 43 -5.15 -0.28 -15.94
N MET A 44 -5.68 -0.87 -16.99
CA MET A 44 -6.16 -2.24 -16.96
C MET A 44 -5.59 -3.05 -18.12
N PHE A 45 -5.22 -4.28 -17.83
CA PHE A 45 -4.89 -5.31 -18.79
C PHE A 45 -5.88 -6.46 -18.61
N LYS A 46 -6.46 -6.92 -19.68
CA LYS A 46 -7.32 -8.10 -19.67
C LYS A 46 -7.06 -8.96 -20.91
N ASN A 47 -6.91 -10.26 -20.70
CA ASN A 47 -6.70 -11.23 -21.76
C ASN A 47 -7.33 -12.57 -21.36
N GLY A 48 -8.55 -12.79 -21.86
CA GLY A 48 -9.30 -14.01 -21.61
C GLY A 48 -9.68 -14.26 -20.15
N ALA A 49 -9.96 -15.52 -19.84
CA ALA A 49 -10.31 -15.97 -18.48
C ALA A 49 -9.04 -16.20 -17.65
N GLY A 50 -9.13 -15.93 -16.36
CA GLY A 50 -8.04 -16.09 -15.40
C GLY A 50 -8.30 -15.31 -14.14
N PRO A 51 -7.33 -15.26 -13.21
CA PRO A 51 -7.46 -14.52 -11.97
C PRO A 51 -7.55 -13.01 -12.24
N THR A 52 -8.13 -12.29 -11.29
CA THR A 52 -8.16 -10.83 -11.30
C THR A 52 -7.39 -10.29 -10.10
N ALA A 53 -6.45 -9.37 -10.35
CA ALA A 53 -5.73 -8.65 -9.31
C ALA A 53 -5.91 -7.14 -9.44
N LEU A 54 -6.09 -6.48 -8.29
CA LEU A 54 -5.95 -5.04 -8.12
C LEU A 54 -4.61 -4.75 -7.45
N MET A 55 -3.76 -3.98 -8.12
CA MET A 55 -2.54 -3.43 -7.55
C MET A 55 -2.69 -1.93 -7.38
N MET A 56 -2.44 -1.43 -6.18
CA MET A 56 -2.43 0.01 -5.95
C MET A 56 -1.20 0.48 -5.19
N SER A 57 -0.93 1.77 -5.30
CA SER A 57 0.07 2.53 -4.56
C SER A 57 -0.38 3.99 -4.44
N GLY A 58 0.38 4.81 -3.73
CA GLY A 58 -0.02 6.20 -3.52
C GLY A 58 -1.29 6.32 -2.68
N ASN A 59 -1.57 5.36 -1.83
CA ASN A 59 -2.54 5.44 -0.74
C ASN A 59 -2.14 6.61 0.19
N HIS A 60 -0.85 6.66 0.57
CA HIS A 60 -0.20 7.88 1.03
C HIS A 60 0.67 8.43 -0.11
N GLY A 61 0.56 9.74 -0.36
CA GLY A 61 1.14 10.33 -1.56
C GLY A 61 2.66 10.51 -1.51
N ASP A 62 3.26 10.52 -0.33
CA ASP A 62 4.71 10.62 -0.09
C ASP A 62 5.44 9.26 -0.08
N GLU A 63 4.74 8.18 -0.43
CA GLU A 63 5.27 6.81 -0.55
C GLU A 63 5.52 6.49 -2.02
N PHE A 64 6.74 6.69 -2.51
CA PHE A 64 7.03 6.79 -3.94
C PHE A 64 7.39 5.47 -4.61
N GLU A 65 7.94 4.49 -3.88
CA GLU A 65 8.48 3.25 -4.43
C GLU A 65 7.43 2.44 -5.21
N GLY A 66 6.25 2.27 -4.62
CA GLY A 66 5.11 1.61 -5.25
C GLY A 66 4.62 2.36 -6.48
N GLN A 67 4.52 3.70 -6.41
CA GLN A 67 4.06 4.53 -7.52
C GLN A 67 4.95 4.37 -8.75
N ILE A 68 6.28 4.38 -8.57
CA ILE A 68 7.23 4.18 -9.67
C ILE A 68 7.18 2.74 -10.18
N ALA A 69 7.19 1.75 -9.28
CA ALA A 69 7.16 0.34 -9.67
C ALA A 69 5.92 0.00 -10.51
N LEU A 70 4.74 0.45 -10.10
CA LEU A 70 3.49 0.24 -10.84
C LEU A 70 3.42 1.06 -12.14
N THR A 71 3.99 2.26 -12.16
CA THR A 71 4.12 3.05 -13.40
C THR A 71 4.98 2.33 -14.43
N LYS A 72 6.15 1.85 -14.03
CA LYS A 72 7.05 1.09 -14.91
C LYS A 72 6.43 -0.24 -15.37
N LEU A 73 5.73 -0.94 -14.48
CA LEU A 73 4.98 -2.14 -14.83
C LEU A 73 3.93 -1.83 -15.91
N SER A 74 3.13 -0.77 -15.72
CA SER A 74 2.11 -0.33 -16.66
C SER A 74 2.68 0.03 -18.03
N GLN A 75 3.91 0.55 -18.09
CA GLN A 75 4.60 0.88 -19.33
C GLN A 75 5.15 -0.36 -20.04
N SER A 76 5.65 -1.33 -19.27
CA SER A 76 6.37 -2.50 -19.81
C SER A 76 5.46 -3.61 -20.32
N LEU A 77 4.21 -3.72 -19.82
CA LEU A 77 3.30 -4.80 -20.16
C LEU A 77 2.43 -4.46 -21.38
N ALA A 78 2.20 -5.49 -22.19
CA ALA A 78 1.13 -5.56 -23.18
C ALA A 78 -0.01 -6.46 -22.66
N ALA A 79 -1.20 -6.37 -23.25
CA ALA A 79 -2.34 -7.21 -22.86
C ALA A 79 -2.02 -8.71 -23.02
N GLY A 80 -1.28 -9.08 -24.08
CA GLY A 80 -0.90 -10.46 -24.35
C GLY A 80 0.06 -11.09 -23.33
N ASP A 81 0.70 -10.29 -22.48
CA ASP A 81 1.57 -10.79 -21.40
C ASP A 81 0.76 -11.29 -20.20
N ILE A 82 -0.53 -10.93 -20.10
CA ILE A 82 -1.41 -11.23 -18.99
C ILE A 82 -2.38 -12.36 -19.36
N GLN A 83 -2.64 -13.24 -18.42
CA GLN A 83 -3.72 -14.21 -18.45
C GLN A 83 -4.74 -13.87 -17.35
N GLY A 84 -5.95 -13.39 -17.73
CA GLY A 84 -6.93 -12.89 -16.77
C GLY A 84 -7.00 -11.37 -16.77
N ARG A 85 -7.09 -10.72 -15.59
CA ARG A 85 -7.25 -9.27 -15.48
C ARG A 85 -6.35 -8.66 -14.41
N LEU A 86 -5.61 -7.63 -14.78
CA LEU A 86 -4.79 -6.81 -13.89
C LEU A 86 -5.28 -5.36 -13.92
N ILE A 87 -5.70 -4.84 -12.77
CA ILE A 87 -6.10 -3.44 -12.57
C ILE A 87 -5.00 -2.76 -11.77
N ILE A 88 -4.55 -1.59 -12.20
CA ILE A 88 -3.46 -0.83 -11.55
C ILE A 88 -3.93 0.60 -11.26
N LEU A 89 -3.81 1.00 -9.99
CA LEU A 89 -3.95 2.37 -9.51
C LEU A 89 -2.59 2.87 -8.98
N PRO A 90 -1.75 3.49 -9.80
CA PRO A 90 -0.41 3.91 -9.36
C PRO A 90 -0.43 5.09 -8.38
N MET A 91 -1.52 5.85 -8.34
CA MET A 91 -1.75 6.99 -7.47
C MET A 91 -3.19 6.94 -6.95
N ALA A 92 -3.50 5.95 -6.08
CA ALA A 92 -4.87 5.71 -5.62
C ALA A 92 -5.49 6.93 -4.92
N ASN A 93 -4.76 7.57 -4.01
CA ASN A 93 -5.11 8.88 -3.46
C ASN A 93 -4.45 9.98 -4.31
N TYR A 94 -4.95 10.17 -5.52
CA TYR A 94 -4.35 11.12 -6.48
C TYR A 94 -4.06 12.50 -5.89
N PRO A 95 -4.95 13.16 -5.12
CA PRO A 95 -4.64 14.46 -4.53
C PRO A 95 -3.42 14.45 -3.61
N ALA A 96 -3.29 13.43 -2.77
CA ALA A 96 -2.14 13.26 -1.87
C ALA A 96 -0.86 12.97 -2.67
N ALA A 97 -0.93 12.03 -3.63
CA ALA A 97 0.21 11.61 -4.43
C ALA A 97 0.72 12.74 -5.34
N HIS A 98 -0.18 13.52 -5.95
CA HIS A 98 0.18 14.68 -6.77
C HIS A 98 0.87 15.78 -5.95
N ALA A 99 0.49 15.93 -4.69
CA ALA A 99 1.08 16.89 -3.76
C ALA A 99 2.35 16.37 -3.06
N GLY A 100 2.65 15.07 -3.15
CA GLY A 100 3.74 14.42 -2.40
C GLY A 100 3.51 14.44 -0.90
N LEU A 101 2.27 14.39 -0.45
CA LEU A 101 1.86 14.46 0.95
C LEU A 101 1.25 13.12 1.40
N ARG A 102 1.36 12.83 2.69
CA ARG A 102 0.74 11.63 3.27
C ARG A 102 -0.78 11.61 3.09
N THR A 103 -1.43 12.74 3.23
CA THR A 103 -2.88 12.91 3.16
C THR A 103 -3.28 13.87 2.04
N SER A 104 -4.53 13.76 1.58
CA SER A 104 -5.07 14.64 0.55
C SER A 104 -5.14 16.10 1.04
N PRO A 105 -4.59 17.07 0.30
CA PRO A 105 -4.70 18.48 0.68
C PRO A 105 -6.10 19.07 0.48
N PHE A 106 -7.02 18.35 -0.20
CA PHE A 106 -8.37 18.85 -0.48
C PHE A 106 -9.34 18.63 0.69
N ASP A 107 -9.13 17.57 1.47
CA ASP A 107 -10.03 17.15 2.55
C ASP A 107 -9.29 16.65 3.80
N ALA A 108 -7.94 16.79 3.83
CA ALA A 108 -7.06 16.21 4.83
C ALA A 108 -7.18 14.67 4.96
N GLY A 109 -7.78 14.02 3.95
CA GLY A 109 -8.14 12.62 3.98
C GLY A 109 -6.94 11.68 3.91
N ASN A 110 -6.88 10.74 4.86
CA ASN A 110 -5.98 9.60 4.84
C ASN A 110 -6.73 8.41 4.23
N LEU A 111 -6.42 8.03 2.99
CA LEU A 111 -7.15 6.96 2.31
C LEU A 111 -7.10 5.65 3.11
N ASN A 112 -5.96 5.35 3.74
CA ASN A 112 -5.81 4.15 4.58
C ASN A 112 -6.46 4.29 5.98
N ARG A 113 -7.38 5.24 6.15
CA ARG A 113 -8.26 5.44 7.31
C ARG A 113 -9.69 5.79 6.90
N SER A 114 -9.99 5.63 5.59
CA SER A 114 -11.27 6.07 5.01
C SER A 114 -12.16 4.92 4.54
N PHE A 115 -11.70 3.67 4.54
CA PHE A 115 -12.53 2.51 4.16
C PHE A 115 -13.60 2.22 5.23
N PRO A 116 -14.83 1.84 4.83
CA PRO A 116 -15.30 1.52 3.49
C PRO A 116 -15.60 2.75 2.60
N GLY A 117 -15.49 3.96 3.11
CA GLY A 117 -15.79 5.19 2.40
C GLY A 117 -17.29 5.53 2.35
N ASP A 118 -17.57 6.64 1.69
CA ASP A 118 -18.92 7.13 1.41
C ASP A 118 -18.98 7.63 -0.03
N PRO A 119 -19.88 7.12 -0.89
CA PRO A 119 -20.00 7.54 -2.29
C PRO A 119 -20.40 9.01 -2.47
N GLN A 120 -20.89 9.67 -1.44
CA GLN A 120 -21.28 11.08 -1.41
C GLN A 120 -20.49 11.91 -0.38
N GLY A 121 -19.44 11.31 0.19
CA GLY A 121 -18.58 11.93 1.18
C GLY A 121 -17.52 12.86 0.58
N THR A 122 -16.44 13.03 1.32
CA THR A 122 -15.27 13.77 0.85
C THR A 122 -14.57 13.05 -0.32
N PRO A 123 -13.71 13.73 -1.09
CA PRO A 123 -12.97 13.11 -2.17
C PRO A 123 -12.27 11.81 -1.78
N THR A 124 -11.60 11.78 -0.62
CA THR A 124 -10.91 10.58 -0.13
C THR A 124 -11.89 9.46 0.23
N GLU A 125 -13.03 9.76 0.84
CA GLU A 125 -14.06 8.77 1.15
C GLU A 125 -14.71 8.21 -0.11
N MET A 126 -14.93 9.05 -1.14
CA MET A 126 -15.44 8.58 -2.42
C MET A 126 -14.46 7.62 -3.12
N ILE A 127 -13.15 7.89 -3.06
CA ILE A 127 -12.11 6.99 -3.59
C ILE A 127 -12.12 5.66 -2.82
N ALA A 128 -12.14 5.71 -1.49
CA ALA A 128 -12.19 4.51 -0.65
C ALA A 128 -13.41 3.64 -0.99
N HIS A 129 -14.59 4.25 -1.10
CA HIS A 129 -15.81 3.56 -1.49
C HIS A 129 -15.69 2.92 -2.87
N TYR A 130 -15.15 3.63 -3.87
CA TYR A 130 -14.98 3.08 -5.21
C TYR A 130 -14.06 1.87 -5.23
N ILE A 131 -12.95 1.94 -4.51
CA ILE A 131 -12.01 0.82 -4.40
C ILE A 131 -12.68 -0.39 -3.74
N GLU A 132 -13.33 -0.18 -2.58
CA GLU A 132 -13.92 -1.30 -1.84
C GLU A 132 -15.18 -1.86 -2.47
N GLU A 133 -16.11 -1.01 -2.96
CA GLU A 133 -17.42 -1.45 -3.40
C GLU A 133 -17.50 -1.76 -4.91
N ILE A 134 -16.59 -1.20 -5.71
CA ILE A 134 -16.62 -1.39 -7.16
C ILE A 134 -15.44 -2.23 -7.67
N LEU A 135 -14.20 -1.94 -7.22
CA LEU A 135 -13.03 -2.65 -7.73
C LEU A 135 -12.76 -3.97 -7.02
N MET A 136 -12.78 -4.01 -5.69
CA MET A 136 -12.48 -5.23 -4.94
C MET A 136 -13.43 -6.40 -5.25
N PRO A 137 -14.76 -6.21 -5.47
CA PRO A 137 -15.64 -7.31 -5.87
C PRO A 137 -15.32 -7.96 -7.22
N LEU A 138 -14.50 -7.31 -8.05
CA LEU A 138 -14.02 -7.86 -9.32
C LEU A 138 -12.78 -8.75 -9.14
N CYS A 139 -12.16 -8.77 -7.93
CA CYS A 139 -10.80 -9.24 -7.72
C CYS A 139 -10.75 -10.50 -6.85
N ASP A 140 -9.80 -11.38 -7.18
CA ASP A 140 -9.38 -12.49 -6.34
C ASP A 140 -8.22 -12.06 -5.42
N TYR A 141 -7.40 -11.09 -5.89
CA TYR A 141 -6.20 -10.63 -5.20
C TYR A 141 -6.12 -9.11 -5.13
N PHE A 142 -5.58 -8.62 -4.01
CA PHE A 142 -5.36 -7.19 -3.76
C PHE A 142 -3.96 -6.93 -3.21
N PHE A 143 -3.25 -5.98 -3.80
CA PHE A 143 -1.90 -5.60 -3.39
C PHE A 143 -1.78 -4.09 -3.24
N ASP A 144 -1.42 -3.64 -2.04
CA ASP A 144 -1.25 -2.22 -1.69
C ASP A 144 0.22 -1.94 -1.34
N LEU A 145 0.90 -1.21 -2.22
CA LEU A 145 2.33 -0.96 -2.09
C LEU A 145 2.58 0.32 -1.29
N HIS A 146 2.89 0.13 -0.02
CA HIS A 146 3.29 1.17 0.93
C HIS A 146 4.79 1.26 1.11
N SER A 147 5.23 2.38 1.68
CA SER A 147 6.57 2.61 2.24
C SER A 147 6.50 3.51 3.48
N GLY A 148 7.64 3.85 4.08
CA GLY A 148 7.67 4.73 5.25
C GLY A 148 7.35 6.20 4.96
N GLY A 149 7.18 6.57 3.70
CA GLY A 149 6.92 7.95 3.30
C GLY A 149 8.01 8.90 3.77
N SER A 150 7.62 10.13 4.11
CA SER A 150 8.56 11.17 4.57
C SER A 150 8.98 11.05 6.03
N SER A 151 8.21 10.31 6.86
CA SER A 151 8.37 10.30 8.32
C SER A 151 8.95 9.02 8.91
N LEU A 152 8.93 7.90 8.18
CA LEU A 152 9.38 6.60 8.66
C LEU A 152 10.37 5.98 7.68
N ARG A 153 11.20 5.08 8.20
CA ARG A 153 12.08 4.23 7.39
C ARG A 153 11.90 2.78 7.80
N TYR A 154 11.54 1.94 6.83
CA TYR A 154 11.39 0.51 7.03
C TYR A 154 12.46 -0.29 6.31
N PRO A 155 12.88 -1.45 6.82
CA PRO A 155 13.45 -2.47 5.98
C PRO A 155 12.38 -2.93 4.98
N ALA A 156 12.77 -3.33 3.78
CA ALA A 156 11.80 -3.79 2.79
C ALA A 156 11.05 -5.03 3.30
N THR A 157 9.76 -4.87 3.53
CA THR A 157 8.90 -5.83 4.23
C THR A 157 7.61 -6.07 3.46
N VAL A 158 7.15 -7.31 3.42
CA VAL A 158 5.79 -7.68 2.98
C VAL A 158 4.93 -8.01 4.18
N LEU A 159 3.73 -7.45 4.20
CA LEU A 159 2.81 -7.52 5.31
C LEU A 159 1.54 -8.27 4.91
N ARG A 160 1.05 -9.13 5.80
CA ARG A 160 -0.23 -9.80 5.64
C ARG A 160 -1.00 -9.89 6.96
N LYS A 161 -2.28 -10.11 6.86
CA LYS A 161 -3.11 -10.59 7.97
C LYS A 161 -3.02 -12.10 8.07
N ARG A 162 -3.47 -12.65 9.20
CA ARG A 162 -3.75 -14.09 9.30
C ARG A 162 -4.99 -14.44 8.48
N GLY A 163 -4.99 -15.63 7.90
CA GLY A 163 -6.17 -16.18 7.26
C GLY A 163 -7.21 -16.66 8.30
N ASP A 164 -8.48 -16.60 7.92
CA ASP A 164 -9.58 -17.08 8.77
C ASP A 164 -9.69 -18.62 8.76
N THR A 165 -9.19 -19.26 7.70
CA THR A 165 -9.10 -20.72 7.57
C THR A 165 -7.67 -21.16 7.29
N ALA A 166 -7.37 -22.44 7.48
CA ALA A 166 -6.05 -22.99 7.17
C ALA A 166 -5.67 -22.83 5.69
N GLU A 167 -6.64 -22.93 4.79
CA GLU A 167 -6.44 -22.74 3.35
C GLU A 167 -6.09 -21.28 3.02
N GLN A 168 -6.80 -20.33 3.62
CA GLN A 168 -6.49 -18.90 3.45
C GLN A 168 -5.14 -18.54 4.05
N GLU A 169 -4.81 -19.08 5.22
CA GLU A 169 -3.49 -18.87 5.85
C GLU A 169 -2.38 -19.37 4.96
N ALA A 170 -2.49 -20.58 4.41
CA ALA A 170 -1.51 -21.15 3.49
C ALA A 170 -1.40 -20.34 2.19
N ALA A 171 -2.51 -19.87 1.62
CA ALA A 171 -2.52 -19.04 0.42
C ALA A 171 -1.85 -17.68 0.66
N LEU A 172 -2.14 -17.01 1.78
CA LEU A 172 -1.54 -15.73 2.16
C LEU A 172 -0.04 -15.87 2.45
N GLU A 173 0.38 -16.98 3.09
CA GLU A 173 1.79 -17.28 3.30
C GLU A 173 2.52 -17.50 1.97
N ALA A 174 1.96 -18.27 1.06
CA ALA A 174 2.53 -18.51 -0.27
C ALA A 174 2.65 -17.20 -1.07
N LEU A 175 1.64 -16.32 -1.04
CA LEU A 175 1.70 -14.98 -1.62
C LEU A 175 2.84 -14.16 -1.01
N GLN A 176 2.93 -14.11 0.32
CA GLN A 176 3.97 -13.37 1.03
C GLN A 176 5.37 -13.85 0.66
N MET A 177 5.57 -15.16 0.63
CA MET A 177 6.85 -15.77 0.23
C MET A 177 7.18 -15.50 -1.24
N SER A 178 6.17 -15.45 -2.12
CA SER A 178 6.39 -15.23 -3.54
C SER A 178 6.92 -13.84 -3.87
N PHE A 179 6.60 -12.81 -3.09
CA PHE A 179 7.14 -11.46 -3.27
C PHE A 179 8.68 -11.41 -3.06
N ASP A 180 9.21 -12.25 -2.18
CA ASP A 180 10.64 -12.40 -1.90
C ASP A 180 11.30 -11.11 -1.37
N ALA A 181 10.64 -10.45 -0.40
CA ALA A 181 11.25 -9.40 0.39
C ALA A 181 12.15 -10.00 1.48
N PRO A 182 13.15 -9.25 2.00
CA PRO A 182 13.98 -9.70 3.11
C PRO A 182 13.19 -10.03 4.38
N PHE A 183 12.05 -9.35 4.57
CA PHE A 183 11.22 -9.49 5.77
C PHE A 183 9.76 -9.71 5.41
N GLY A 184 9.13 -10.63 6.16
CA GLY A 184 7.70 -10.85 6.14
C GLY A 184 7.09 -10.53 7.49
N PHE A 185 6.01 -9.77 7.51
CA PHE A 185 5.37 -9.34 8.73
C PHE A 185 3.93 -9.81 8.80
N ILE A 186 3.55 -10.42 9.92
CA ILE A 186 2.17 -10.85 10.17
C ILE A 186 1.56 -9.92 11.21
N PHE A 187 0.48 -9.25 10.84
CA PHE A 187 -0.31 -8.49 11.79
C PHE A 187 -1.11 -9.45 12.68
N GLY A 188 -0.68 -9.57 13.94
CA GLY A 188 -1.47 -10.18 15.01
C GLY A 188 -2.26 -9.09 15.72
N GLY A 189 -3.51 -9.31 16.08
CA GLY A 189 -4.38 -8.30 16.66
C GLY A 189 -3.77 -7.55 17.83
N GLY A 190 -3.81 -6.24 17.80
CA GLY A 190 -3.58 -5.39 18.95
C GLY A 190 -2.35 -4.49 18.91
N GLY A 191 -2.28 -3.58 17.93
CA GLY A 191 -1.28 -2.52 17.96
C GLY A 191 -0.99 -1.97 16.58
N SER A 192 -0.63 -0.89 16.24
CA SER A 192 -0.16 -0.34 14.95
C SER A 192 -0.95 -0.72 13.68
N GLY A 193 -2.22 -0.33 13.60
CA GLY A 193 -2.95 -0.28 12.31
C GLY A 193 -3.52 -1.58 11.77
N GLY A 194 -3.02 -2.74 12.18
CA GLY A 194 -3.50 -4.04 11.68
C GLY A 194 -4.92 -4.43 12.11
N GLY A 195 -5.43 -3.84 13.20
CA GLY A 195 -6.79 -4.02 13.70
C GLY A 195 -7.77 -2.90 13.30
N ASP A 196 -7.31 -1.84 12.64
CA ASP A 196 -8.18 -0.75 12.21
C ASP A 196 -9.07 -1.21 11.04
N PRO A 197 -10.40 -1.19 11.17
CA PRO A 197 -11.30 -1.60 10.10
C PRO A 197 -11.29 -0.67 8.89
N ARG A 198 -10.67 0.50 9.01
CA ARG A 198 -10.64 1.56 8.01
C ARG A 198 -9.44 1.50 7.07
N VAL A 199 -8.60 0.45 7.15
CA VAL A 199 -7.44 0.26 6.26
C VAL A 199 -7.82 -0.57 5.03
N SER A 200 -7.07 -0.42 3.94
CA SER A 200 -7.27 -1.11 2.66
C SER A 200 -7.23 -2.64 2.80
N SER A 201 -6.34 -3.17 3.63
CA SER A 201 -6.25 -4.61 3.91
C SER A 201 -7.46 -5.16 4.68
N ALA A 202 -8.13 -4.33 5.50
CA ALA A 202 -9.38 -4.70 6.14
C ALA A 202 -10.56 -4.68 5.14
N ALA A 203 -10.53 -3.74 4.19
CA ALA A 203 -11.49 -3.70 3.09
C ALA A 203 -11.40 -4.96 2.22
N ALA A 204 -10.19 -5.33 1.78
CA ALA A 204 -9.97 -6.57 1.02
C ALA A 204 -10.48 -7.80 1.78
N HIS A 205 -10.17 -7.92 3.07
CA HIS A 205 -10.66 -9.02 3.91
C HIS A 205 -12.20 -9.06 3.98
N ARG A 206 -12.88 -7.91 4.17
CA ARG A 206 -14.36 -7.85 4.16
C ARG A 206 -14.99 -8.33 2.84
N LYS A 207 -14.26 -8.13 1.73
CA LYS A 207 -14.71 -8.56 0.39
C LYS A 207 -14.29 -9.99 0.04
N GLY A 208 -13.58 -10.69 0.94
CA GLY A 208 -13.08 -12.05 0.69
C GLY A 208 -11.92 -12.10 -0.29
N VAL A 209 -11.23 -10.97 -0.52
CA VAL A 209 -10.11 -10.84 -1.45
C VAL A 209 -8.80 -11.12 -0.71
N LEU A 210 -7.96 -12.00 -1.25
CA LEU A 210 -6.65 -12.30 -0.66
C LEU A 210 -5.71 -11.10 -0.88
N GLY A 211 -5.17 -10.55 0.22
CA GLY A 211 -4.43 -9.29 0.15
C GLY A 211 -3.10 -9.30 0.87
N LEU A 212 -2.14 -8.58 0.25
CA LEU A 212 -0.86 -8.20 0.84
C LEU A 212 -0.69 -6.68 0.81
N SER A 213 0.12 -6.18 1.73
CA SER A 213 0.70 -4.84 1.62
C SER A 213 2.21 -4.90 1.82
N THR A 214 2.88 -3.78 1.56
CA THR A 214 4.34 -3.68 1.72
C THR A 214 4.71 -2.48 2.56
N GLU A 215 5.96 -2.49 3.07
CA GLU A 215 6.67 -1.31 3.55
C GLU A 215 8.05 -1.29 2.88
N LEU A 216 8.25 -0.40 1.93
CA LEU A 216 9.38 -0.39 1.01
C LEU A 216 10.31 0.81 1.26
N GLY A 217 11.08 0.81 2.36
CA GLY A 217 12.00 1.91 2.65
C GLY A 217 11.33 3.12 3.27
N GLY A 218 11.45 4.29 2.65
CA GLY A 218 10.90 5.56 3.15
C GLY A 218 11.95 6.65 3.38
N SER A 219 11.78 7.51 4.39
CA SER A 219 12.57 8.73 4.67
C SER A 219 12.51 9.77 3.57
N GLY A 220 11.40 9.85 2.82
CA GLY A 220 11.20 10.77 1.71
C GLY A 220 12.14 10.54 0.52
N THR A 221 12.79 9.37 0.43
CA THR A 221 13.78 9.03 -0.61
C THR A 221 13.51 7.66 -1.20
N ILE A 222 14.00 7.46 -2.42
CA ILE A 222 13.93 6.17 -3.12
C ILE A 222 15.35 5.69 -3.33
N THR A 223 15.62 4.41 -3.04
CA THR A 223 16.90 3.80 -3.38
C THR A 223 16.75 2.85 -4.57
N PRO A 224 17.77 2.77 -5.46
CA PRO A 224 17.73 1.82 -6.58
C PRO A 224 17.53 0.37 -6.13
N ALA A 225 18.08 -0.02 -4.97
CA ALA A 225 17.96 -1.38 -4.44
C ALA A 225 16.52 -1.72 -4.03
N VAL A 226 15.84 -0.82 -3.33
CA VAL A 226 14.45 -1.02 -2.89
C VAL A 226 13.50 -0.96 -4.08
N LEU A 227 13.72 -0.04 -5.04
CA LEU A 227 12.90 0.01 -6.24
C LEU A 227 13.04 -1.27 -7.08
N ALA A 228 14.26 -1.78 -7.29
CA ALA A 228 14.48 -3.04 -7.99
C ALA A 228 13.81 -4.23 -7.28
N LEU A 229 13.80 -4.22 -5.93
CA LEU A 229 13.09 -5.22 -5.14
C LEU A 229 11.57 -5.12 -5.37
N ALA A 230 11.00 -3.92 -5.34
CA ALA A 230 9.58 -3.70 -5.59
C ALA A 230 9.17 -4.19 -6.99
N GLU A 231 9.91 -3.79 -8.03
CA GLU A 231 9.66 -4.21 -9.42
C GLU A 231 9.73 -5.74 -9.58
N ARG A 232 10.72 -6.37 -8.96
CA ARG A 232 10.85 -7.83 -8.96
C ARG A 232 9.70 -8.50 -8.20
N GLY A 233 9.41 -8.04 -6.99
CA GLY A 233 8.38 -8.59 -6.12
C GLY A 233 6.99 -8.56 -6.75
N VAL A 234 6.63 -7.45 -7.39
CA VAL A 234 5.38 -7.30 -8.12
C VAL A 234 5.26 -8.34 -9.26
N LYS A 235 6.31 -8.52 -10.07
CA LYS A 235 6.30 -9.52 -11.14
C LYS A 235 6.21 -10.95 -10.60
N ARG A 236 6.89 -11.24 -9.49
CA ARG A 236 6.82 -12.54 -8.82
C ARG A 236 5.42 -12.83 -8.29
N LEU A 237 4.73 -11.84 -7.69
CA LEU A 237 3.33 -11.98 -7.28
C LEU A 237 2.44 -12.30 -8.48
N LEU A 238 2.55 -11.52 -9.57
CA LEU A 238 1.74 -11.74 -10.77
C LEU A 238 1.99 -13.11 -11.40
N HIS A 239 3.24 -13.59 -11.41
CA HIS A 239 3.57 -14.93 -11.86
C HIS A 239 2.97 -16.00 -10.94
N HIS A 240 3.13 -15.85 -9.63
CA HIS A 240 2.63 -16.80 -8.62
C HIS A 240 1.12 -17.02 -8.72
N ILE A 241 0.35 -15.95 -8.95
CA ILE A 241 -1.11 -16.04 -9.09
C ILE A 241 -1.57 -16.38 -10.51
N GLY A 242 -0.64 -16.68 -11.43
CA GLY A 242 -0.96 -17.10 -12.80
C GLY A 242 -1.36 -16.00 -13.76
N LEU A 243 -1.12 -14.72 -13.42
CA LEU A 243 -1.39 -13.59 -14.30
C LEU A 243 -0.26 -13.33 -15.30
N LEU A 244 1.00 -13.52 -14.91
CA LEU A 244 2.19 -13.24 -15.73
C LEU A 244 2.95 -14.54 -16.00
N LEU A 245 2.47 -15.34 -16.95
CA LEU A 245 2.97 -16.72 -17.18
C LEU A 245 4.38 -16.77 -17.76
N ALA A 246 4.74 -15.84 -18.64
CA ALA A 246 6.03 -15.82 -19.33
C ALA A 246 7.19 -15.31 -18.45
N TYR A 247 6.92 -14.83 -17.23
CA TYR A 247 7.95 -14.42 -16.31
C TYR A 247 8.61 -15.64 -15.66
N ASP A 248 9.93 -15.71 -15.72
CA ASP A 248 10.73 -16.73 -15.05
C ASP A 248 11.42 -16.11 -13.82
N PRO A 249 10.91 -16.37 -12.61
CA PRO A 249 11.47 -15.77 -11.42
C PRO A 249 12.80 -16.41 -11.03
N ASP A 250 13.79 -15.60 -10.71
CA ASP A 250 15.02 -16.05 -10.06
C ASP A 250 14.70 -16.87 -8.79
N ALA A 251 15.67 -17.67 -8.33
CA ALA A 251 15.56 -18.40 -7.07
C ALA A 251 15.24 -17.42 -5.92
N ALA A 252 14.32 -17.80 -5.05
CA ALA A 252 13.97 -16.99 -3.89
C ALA A 252 15.19 -16.85 -2.95
N ARG A 253 15.37 -15.64 -2.41
CA ARG A 253 16.49 -15.30 -1.52
C ARG A 253 16.22 -15.69 -0.06
N GLY A 254 14.97 -15.96 0.24
CA GLY A 254 14.48 -16.25 1.57
C GLY A 254 14.00 -15.00 2.31
N MET A 255 13.06 -15.19 3.22
CA MET A 255 12.40 -14.13 3.98
C MET A 255 12.50 -14.44 5.47
N ARG A 256 12.87 -13.44 6.27
CA ARG A 256 12.78 -13.52 7.73
C ARG A 256 11.37 -13.13 8.16
N GLY A 257 10.63 -14.08 8.75
CA GLY A 257 9.32 -13.82 9.33
C GLY A 257 9.43 -13.01 10.63
N MET A 258 8.53 -12.05 10.81
CA MET A 258 8.38 -11.25 12.01
C MET A 258 6.91 -11.22 12.42
N GLU A 259 6.65 -11.20 13.72
CA GLU A 259 5.31 -11.05 14.27
C GLU A 259 5.36 -10.09 15.45
N LEU A 260 4.47 -9.11 15.47
CA LEU A 260 4.25 -8.25 16.64
C LEU A 260 3.06 -8.78 17.43
N THR A 261 3.32 -9.23 18.63
CA THR A 261 2.30 -9.82 19.50
C THR A 261 1.80 -8.85 20.57
N GLY A 262 2.46 -7.70 20.75
CA GLY A 262 2.06 -6.74 21.77
C GLY A 262 2.74 -5.37 21.67
N PRO A 263 2.32 -4.42 22.53
CA PRO A 263 2.85 -3.05 22.55
C PRO A 263 4.29 -2.95 23.07
N GLU A 264 4.78 -3.98 23.74
CA GLU A 264 6.14 -4.04 24.32
C GLU A 264 7.25 -4.03 23.25
N TYR A 265 6.91 -4.23 21.99
CA TYR A 265 7.86 -4.15 20.87
C TYR A 265 8.08 -2.71 20.36
N PHE A 266 7.36 -1.74 20.94
CA PHE A 266 7.47 -0.33 20.54
C PHE A 266 8.16 0.49 21.63
N VAL A 267 9.13 1.28 21.22
CA VAL A 267 9.73 2.32 22.06
C VAL A 267 9.10 3.65 21.63
N TYR A 268 8.36 4.28 22.53
CA TYR A 268 7.70 5.56 22.27
C TYR A 268 8.52 6.71 22.85
N ALA A 269 8.59 7.80 22.11
CA ALA A 269 9.08 9.08 22.63
C ALA A 269 8.24 9.50 23.84
N ARG A 270 8.92 9.98 24.90
CA ARG A 270 8.29 10.52 26.12
C ARG A 270 8.39 12.02 26.21
N ASP A 271 8.97 12.64 25.19
CA ASP A 271 9.27 14.06 25.15
C ASP A 271 9.22 14.57 23.71
N GLU A 272 9.18 15.89 23.51
CA GLU A 272 9.25 16.54 22.22
C GLU A 272 10.68 17.01 21.95
N GLY A 273 11.14 16.96 20.70
CA GLY A 273 12.48 17.42 20.33
C GLY A 273 13.00 16.75 19.06
N LEU A 274 14.32 16.85 18.85
CA LEU A 274 15.00 16.20 17.74
C LEU A 274 15.52 14.83 18.17
N PHE A 275 15.05 13.79 17.50
CA PHE A 275 15.46 12.41 17.77
C PHE A 275 16.81 12.11 17.10
N GLU A 276 17.78 11.66 17.92
CA GLU A 276 19.04 11.08 17.48
C GLU A 276 19.02 9.57 17.69
N PRO A 277 19.08 8.73 16.61
CA PRO A 277 19.18 7.29 16.78
C PRO A 277 20.58 6.89 17.25
N TYR A 278 20.68 5.98 18.22
CA TYR A 278 21.95 5.38 18.69
C TYR A 278 22.24 4.03 18.03
N VAL A 279 21.27 3.49 17.31
CA VAL A 279 21.37 2.21 16.61
C VAL A 279 20.89 2.35 15.18
N ASP A 280 21.52 1.64 14.27
CA ASP A 280 21.07 1.57 12.88
C ASP A 280 19.83 0.69 12.74
N LEU A 281 19.09 0.93 11.65
CA LEU A 281 17.98 0.06 11.30
C LEU A 281 18.46 -1.39 11.11
N MET A 282 17.80 -2.35 11.76
CA MET A 282 18.14 -3.78 11.80
C MET A 282 19.37 -4.15 12.65
N ALA A 283 19.90 -3.24 13.44
CA ALA A 283 20.93 -3.57 14.42
C ALA A 283 20.39 -4.56 15.47
N GLU A 284 21.25 -5.46 15.92
CA GLU A 284 20.95 -6.31 17.07
C GLU A 284 21.08 -5.50 18.35
N VAL A 285 20.06 -5.53 19.19
CA VAL A 285 19.99 -4.80 20.46
C VAL A 285 19.63 -5.73 21.60
N LYS A 286 19.98 -5.36 22.81
CA LYS A 286 19.59 -6.06 24.04
C LYS A 286 18.58 -5.22 24.80
N LYS A 287 17.76 -5.90 25.59
CA LYS A 287 16.85 -5.21 26.51
C LYS A 287 17.60 -4.26 27.42
N GLY A 288 17.23 -2.98 27.40
CA GLY A 288 17.85 -1.91 28.19
C GLY A 288 18.94 -1.13 27.45
N ASP A 289 19.32 -1.52 26.23
CA ASP A 289 20.18 -0.68 25.39
C ASP A 289 19.44 0.61 25.06
N ALA A 290 20.18 1.72 24.98
CA ALA A 290 19.61 2.99 24.56
C ALA A 290 19.31 2.95 23.05
N ALA A 291 18.05 3.16 22.67
CA ALA A 291 17.63 3.22 21.27
C ALA A 291 17.98 4.56 20.62
N GLY A 292 18.02 5.62 21.41
CA GLY A 292 18.33 6.97 20.94
C GLY A 292 18.17 8.03 22.03
N ALA A 293 18.25 9.29 21.64
CA ALA A 293 18.04 10.44 22.51
C ALA A 293 17.15 11.49 21.85
N ILE A 294 16.43 12.26 22.66
CA ILE A 294 15.66 13.42 22.24
C ILE A 294 16.37 14.67 22.74
N HIS A 295 16.83 15.49 21.80
CA HIS A 295 17.53 16.75 22.09
C HIS A 295 16.57 17.92 22.02
N HIS A 296 16.84 18.96 22.83
CA HIS A 296 16.09 20.19 22.95
C HIS A 296 16.91 21.40 22.45
N PRO A 297 17.00 21.67 21.15
CA PRO A 297 17.82 22.76 20.61
C PRO A 297 17.44 24.15 21.11
N GLU A 298 16.19 24.33 21.53
CA GLU A 298 15.70 25.58 22.13
C GLU A 298 16.23 25.81 23.56
N THR A 299 16.72 24.75 24.21
CA THR A 299 17.36 24.78 25.54
C THR A 299 18.65 23.95 25.53
N PRO A 300 19.66 24.34 24.74
CA PRO A 300 20.82 23.48 24.42
C PRO A 300 21.71 23.14 25.65
N TRP A 301 21.45 23.74 26.80
CA TRP A 301 22.08 23.45 28.08
C TRP A 301 21.35 22.38 28.91
N VAL A 302 20.20 21.88 28.43
CA VAL A 302 19.47 20.77 29.06
C VAL A 302 19.96 19.46 28.48
N ALA A 303 20.20 18.45 29.34
CA ALA A 303 20.60 17.13 28.88
C ALA A 303 19.46 16.47 28.06
N PRO A 304 19.77 15.66 27.03
CA PRO A 304 18.77 14.98 26.24
C PRO A 304 18.01 13.91 27.04
N THR A 305 16.77 13.64 26.65
CA THR A 305 15.98 12.52 27.18
C THR A 305 16.39 11.23 26.45
N ILE A 306 16.86 10.22 27.21
CA ILE A 306 17.29 8.94 26.65
C ILE A 306 16.09 8.00 26.47
N CYS A 307 15.97 7.40 25.29
CA CYS A 307 14.98 6.38 24.93
C CYS A 307 15.62 4.98 25.03
N HIS A 308 15.00 4.07 25.81
CA HIS A 308 15.46 2.70 26.02
C HIS A 308 14.46 1.68 25.49
#